data_6a108e80ae84536c85e097a4a876bbde
#
_entry.id   6a108e80ae84536c85e097a4a876bbde
#
_cell.length_a   1.000
_cell.length_b   1.000
_cell.length_c   1.000
_cell.angle_alpha   90.00
_cell.angle_beta   90.00
_cell.angle_gamma   90.00
#
_symmetry.space_group_name_H-M   'P 1'
#
loop_
_entity.id
_entity.type
_entity.pdbx_description
1 polymer ?
#
loop_
_entity_poly.entity_id
_entity_poly.type
_entity_poly.pdbx_seq_one_letter_code
_entity_poly.pdbx_strand_id
1 'polypeptide(L)'
;MLLILLALRFTTLFEHAVNCQLIAFVLFFQLGCLFFEFSDFRKNPENNLFQHENTVFSGVVHEVRSEKGQSQQFIVQLDQLIIGEKSTPTNAKILVNLYDASYRVDDQLLFNGTVLPLKNKGNPGEFDARYYYQYKGIIGTIALSNHECVKIGETQSINGFFTRWRNTLSHSMEQHLDGVFLGVAKALLLGDKADLDQETMRIFSNTGSMHVLAVSGLHVGLLLMMFQKVLLLFARWISKRQALFFSLLLVWMYGFLSGASPSVMRAVVMFTILAYGQLFFRKTAAINSLCLSAILLFVWDPWVIFDIGFQLSYGAMFGIFLLYQPLVDLLHVEQKLVRMIWEGTMVGIAATIFTTPLTLYWFYQFPNYFALANLGVMLFGFLVLLLGMIYLITVYIPVISVFVAVVFSFTIIGLVWWVGIIDQLPGAVSGGFHFETSVLLIAYLLIIGWLIAIYRYKRLRYLLIPVSILSVVLVSVQRYDYLTKNELIVFKAKRLICAIKTPVGVLGFYDPKKGLADKVPRELVSFQQYSGRKIKTLALTNDSLAAQLGKTKISVAKATNGWHIYINEKRLYYQQYGIPSNKQNPKLLGSYLQEYLNPSNKWGAFVLSY
;
A
#
# COMPACT_ATOMS: atom_id res chain seq x y z
N MET A 1 31.11 -20.30 12.42
CA MET A 1 30.28 -20.94 11.38
C MET A 1 31.06 -21.83 10.43
N LEU A 2 32.14 -21.36 9.80
CA LEU A 2 33.04 -22.20 8.98
C LEU A 2 33.54 -23.43 9.73
N LEU A 3 33.90 -23.27 11.03
CA LEU A 3 34.33 -24.36 11.91
C LEU A 3 33.21 -25.38 12.19
N ILE A 4 31.95 -24.94 12.30
CA ILE A 4 30.78 -25.83 12.47
C ILE A 4 30.53 -26.61 11.16
N LEU A 5 30.66 -25.99 9.99
CA LEU A 5 30.57 -26.66 8.70
C LEU A 5 31.68 -27.67 8.47
N LEU A 6 32.92 -27.34 8.87
CA LEU A 6 34.05 -28.26 8.85
C LEU A 6 33.83 -29.43 9.82
N ALA A 7 33.34 -29.18 11.03
CA ALA A 7 33.04 -30.22 12.01
C ALA A 7 31.91 -31.16 11.53
N LEU A 8 30.84 -30.62 10.90
CA LEU A 8 29.75 -31.38 10.33
C LEU A 8 30.17 -32.20 9.08
N ARG A 9 31.21 -31.79 8.35
CA ARG A 9 31.79 -32.55 7.23
C ARG A 9 32.42 -33.87 7.67
N PHE A 10 32.83 -33.98 8.93
CA PHE A 10 33.39 -35.21 9.49
C PHE A 10 32.38 -36.07 10.24
N THR A 11 31.08 -35.72 10.22
CA THR A 11 30.02 -36.48 10.90
C THR A 11 29.07 -37.10 9.88
N THR A 12 28.52 -38.26 10.20
CA THR A 12 27.49 -38.97 9.41
C THR A 12 26.20 -38.16 9.19
N LEU A 13 26.04 -37.02 9.88
CA LEU A 13 24.94 -36.07 9.72
C LEU A 13 24.92 -35.38 8.34
N PHE A 14 26.03 -35.36 7.65
CA PHE A 14 26.14 -34.75 6.31
C PHE A 14 25.50 -35.58 5.20
N GLU A 15 25.23 -36.86 5.43
CA GLU A 15 24.61 -37.75 4.44
C GLU A 15 23.10 -37.57 4.33
N HIS A 16 22.47 -36.88 5.28
CA HIS A 16 21.02 -36.63 5.24
C HIS A 16 20.70 -35.34 4.48
N ALA A 17 20.04 -35.44 3.34
CA ALA A 17 19.61 -34.31 2.51
C ALA A 17 18.86 -33.21 3.29
N VAL A 18 18.12 -33.58 4.33
CA VAL A 18 17.39 -32.64 5.21
C VAL A 18 18.34 -31.78 6.01
N ASN A 19 19.45 -32.32 6.52
CA ASN A 19 20.43 -31.55 7.30
C ASN A 19 21.20 -30.56 6.42
N CYS A 20 21.53 -30.95 5.19
CA CYS A 20 22.14 -30.03 4.21
C CYS A 20 21.22 -28.88 3.85
N GLN A 21 19.92 -29.13 3.69
CA GLN A 21 18.91 -28.10 3.39
C GLN A 21 18.75 -27.14 4.58
N LEU A 22 18.71 -27.63 5.81
CA LEU A 22 18.62 -26.79 7.00
C LEU A 22 19.86 -25.90 7.17
N ILE A 23 21.05 -26.46 6.96
CA ILE A 23 22.31 -25.71 7.03
C ILE A 23 22.33 -24.64 5.93
N ALA A 24 21.95 -24.99 4.70
CA ALA A 24 21.86 -24.03 3.60
C ALA A 24 20.86 -22.91 3.94
N PHE A 25 19.68 -23.23 4.48
CA PHE A 25 18.69 -22.25 4.93
C PHE A 25 19.28 -21.27 5.97
N VAL A 26 19.92 -21.80 7.00
CA VAL A 26 20.54 -20.96 8.07
C VAL A 26 21.64 -20.07 7.48
N LEU A 27 22.45 -20.60 6.54
CA LEU A 27 23.49 -19.84 5.86
C LEU A 27 22.93 -18.69 5.03
N PHE A 28 21.94 -18.98 4.19
CA PHE A 28 21.28 -17.96 3.37
C PHE A 28 20.55 -16.92 4.21
N PHE A 29 19.91 -17.34 5.31
CA PHE A 29 19.29 -16.41 6.25
C PHE A 29 20.31 -15.47 6.88
N GLN A 30 21.46 -15.99 7.35
CA GLN A 30 22.52 -15.16 7.93
C GLN A 30 23.16 -14.22 6.89
N LEU A 31 23.38 -14.70 5.66
CA LEU A 31 23.86 -13.85 4.57
C LEU A 31 22.86 -12.73 4.26
N GLY A 32 21.56 -13.04 4.26
CA GLY A 32 20.52 -12.05 4.10
C GLY A 32 20.50 -10.99 5.20
N CYS A 33 20.67 -11.41 6.46
CA CYS A 33 20.77 -10.47 7.60
C CYS A 33 22.00 -9.59 7.48
N LEU A 34 23.15 -10.14 7.12
CA LEU A 34 24.38 -9.37 6.90
C LEU A 34 24.21 -8.37 5.75
N PHE A 35 23.66 -8.81 4.64
CA PHE A 35 23.42 -7.94 3.49
C PHE A 35 22.47 -6.79 3.84
N PHE A 36 21.39 -7.07 4.59
CA PHE A 36 20.48 -6.05 5.10
C PHE A 36 21.19 -5.05 6.01
N GLU A 37 22.05 -5.53 6.92
CA GLU A 37 22.83 -4.71 7.85
C GLU A 37 23.77 -3.74 7.12
N PHE A 38 24.47 -4.22 6.07
CA PHE A 38 25.34 -3.39 5.23
C PHE A 38 24.57 -2.38 4.36
N SER A 39 23.33 -2.67 4.01
CA SER A 39 22.50 -1.78 3.20
C SER A 39 21.73 -0.74 4.02
N ASP A 40 21.89 -0.73 5.34
CA ASP A 40 21.19 0.21 6.21
C ASP A 40 21.77 1.62 6.09
N PHE A 41 21.18 2.40 5.17
CA PHE A 41 21.54 3.80 4.91
C PHE A 41 21.46 4.70 6.16
N ARG A 42 20.70 4.31 7.21
CA ARG A 42 20.56 5.07 8.46
C ARG A 42 21.86 5.10 9.27
N LYS A 43 22.74 4.12 9.05
CA LYS A 43 24.04 4.01 9.73
C LYS A 43 25.14 4.85 9.06
N ASN A 44 24.84 5.45 7.92
CA ASN A 44 25.81 6.30 7.22
C ASN A 44 25.96 7.64 7.98
N PRO A 45 27.12 7.96 8.54
CA PRO A 45 27.34 9.19 9.32
C PRO A 45 27.14 10.45 8.47
N GLU A 46 27.31 10.36 7.15
CA GLU A 46 27.06 11.45 6.20
C GLU A 46 25.58 11.86 6.14
N ASN A 47 24.65 11.00 6.61
CA ASN A 47 23.22 11.28 6.63
C ASN A 47 22.75 12.06 7.87
N ASN A 48 23.67 12.63 8.68
CA ASN A 48 23.32 13.37 9.89
C ASN A 48 22.87 14.82 9.57
N LEU A 49 21.88 14.94 8.68
CA LEU A 49 21.39 16.22 8.14
C LEU A 49 20.60 17.06 9.16
N PHE A 50 20.28 16.48 10.34
CA PHE A 50 19.41 17.13 11.34
C PHE A 50 20.15 18.10 12.27
N GLN A 51 21.48 18.15 12.20
CA GLN A 51 22.30 18.92 13.14
C GLN A 51 22.60 20.35 12.66
N HIS A 52 22.27 20.67 11.42
CA HIS A 52 22.67 21.93 10.79
C HIS A 52 21.44 22.77 10.43
N GLU A 53 21.32 23.92 11.09
CA GLU A 53 20.35 24.96 10.72
C GLU A 53 20.89 25.76 9.51
N ASN A 54 20.00 26.18 8.61
CA ASN A 54 20.33 27.01 7.42
C ASN A 54 21.40 26.40 6.49
N THR A 55 21.25 25.13 6.16
CA THR A 55 22.15 24.44 5.24
C THR A 55 21.65 24.53 3.82
N VAL A 56 22.55 24.75 2.86
CA VAL A 56 22.24 24.71 1.45
C VAL A 56 22.45 23.29 0.92
N PHE A 57 21.43 22.78 0.23
CA PHE A 57 21.44 21.47 -0.36
C PHE A 57 21.40 21.56 -1.89
N SER A 58 22.18 20.71 -2.55
CA SER A 58 22.06 20.43 -3.97
C SER A 58 21.55 19.02 -4.19
N GLY A 59 20.61 18.83 -5.13
CA GLY A 59 20.09 17.51 -5.44
C GLY A 59 19.18 17.49 -6.66
N VAL A 60 18.81 16.28 -7.08
CA VAL A 60 17.99 16.03 -8.27
C VAL A 60 16.61 15.53 -7.85
N VAL A 61 15.56 16.03 -8.48
CA VAL A 61 14.19 15.56 -8.29
C VAL A 61 14.06 14.14 -8.84
N HIS A 62 13.87 13.19 -7.94
CA HIS A 62 13.76 11.76 -8.26
C HIS A 62 12.32 11.30 -8.56
N GLU A 63 11.34 11.80 -7.81
CA GLU A 63 9.93 11.40 -7.93
C GLU A 63 9.03 12.58 -7.52
N VAL A 64 8.05 12.94 -8.36
CA VAL A 64 6.97 13.86 -7.99
C VAL A 64 5.80 13.03 -7.50
N ARG A 65 5.31 13.32 -6.28
CA ARG A 65 4.29 12.50 -5.59
C ARG A 65 2.89 13.07 -5.62
N SER A 66 2.76 14.36 -5.49
CA SER A 66 1.46 15.02 -5.57
C SER A 66 1.61 16.49 -5.91
N GLU A 67 0.69 16.97 -6.74
CA GLU A 67 0.45 18.38 -6.98
C GLU A 67 -0.99 18.69 -6.54
N LYS A 68 -1.16 19.60 -5.57
CA LYS A 68 -2.47 20.00 -5.07
C LYS A 68 -2.56 21.51 -4.93
N GLY A 69 -3.18 22.13 -5.90
CA GLY A 69 -3.26 23.60 -5.95
C GLY A 69 -1.87 24.23 -5.98
N GLN A 70 -1.55 25.05 -4.99
CA GLN A 70 -0.27 25.76 -4.88
C GLN A 70 0.83 24.95 -4.15
N SER A 71 0.62 23.66 -3.86
CA SER A 71 1.62 22.85 -3.16
C SER A 71 2.01 21.62 -3.94
N GLN A 72 3.31 21.38 -4.06
CA GLN A 72 3.89 20.20 -4.67
C GLN A 72 4.69 19.40 -3.64
N GLN A 73 4.58 18.08 -3.67
CA GLN A 73 5.39 17.18 -2.85
C GLN A 73 6.23 16.29 -3.76
N PHE A 74 7.55 16.28 -3.54
CA PHE A 74 8.48 15.49 -4.33
C PHE A 74 9.66 14.98 -3.50
N ILE A 75 10.33 13.95 -4.00
CA ILE A 75 11.52 13.34 -3.39
C ILE A 75 12.74 13.87 -4.14
N VAL A 76 13.69 14.40 -3.39
CA VAL A 76 14.99 14.83 -3.91
C VAL A 76 16.05 13.84 -3.45
N GLN A 77 16.86 13.39 -4.39
CA GLN A 77 18.13 12.71 -4.14
C GLN A 77 19.19 13.81 -3.97
N LEU A 78 19.74 13.93 -2.77
CA LEU A 78 20.79 14.90 -2.48
C LEU A 78 22.13 14.43 -3.06
N ASP A 79 22.84 15.35 -3.68
CA ASP A 79 24.20 15.12 -4.19
C ASP A 79 25.24 15.77 -3.29
N GLN A 80 24.95 16.96 -2.77
CA GLN A 80 25.87 17.75 -1.97
C GLN A 80 25.17 18.49 -0.84
N LEU A 81 25.88 18.56 0.28
CA LEU A 81 25.57 19.35 1.45
C LEU A 81 26.60 20.49 1.55
N ILE A 82 26.13 21.73 1.52
CA ILE A 82 26.99 22.94 1.53
C ILE A 82 26.78 23.65 2.86
N ILE A 83 27.83 23.69 3.70
CA ILE A 83 27.86 24.39 4.97
C ILE A 83 28.97 25.44 4.92
N GLY A 84 28.59 26.70 4.76
CA GLY A 84 29.56 27.80 4.49
C GLY A 84 30.32 27.55 3.20
N GLU A 85 31.66 27.45 3.27
CA GLU A 85 32.52 27.16 2.13
C GLU A 85 32.82 25.66 1.90
N LYS A 86 32.37 24.78 2.81
CA LYS A 86 32.63 23.35 2.71
C LYS A 86 31.47 22.64 2.01
N SER A 87 31.77 21.94 0.93
CA SER A 87 30.84 21.03 0.25
C SER A 87 31.20 19.60 0.64
N THR A 88 30.20 18.85 1.15
CA THR A 88 30.33 17.43 1.45
C THR A 88 29.39 16.63 0.57
N PRO A 89 29.88 15.60 -0.14
CA PRO A 89 29.02 14.74 -0.93
C PRO A 89 28.06 13.98 -0.02
N THR A 90 26.81 13.84 -0.43
CA THR A 90 25.79 13.07 0.32
C THR A 90 24.92 12.31 -0.65
N ASN A 91 24.46 11.13 -0.25
CA ASN A 91 23.60 10.29 -1.07
C ASN A 91 22.30 9.97 -0.30
N ALA A 92 21.64 11.01 0.18
CA ALA A 92 20.43 10.91 0.98
C ALA A 92 19.19 11.30 0.19
N LYS A 93 18.05 10.68 0.49
CA LYS A 93 16.75 11.10 -0.05
C LYS A 93 15.98 11.88 1.00
N ILE A 94 15.40 12.99 0.59
CA ILE A 94 14.51 13.79 1.45
C ILE A 94 13.18 14.06 0.76
N LEU A 95 12.14 14.24 1.57
CA LEU A 95 10.81 14.62 1.11
C LEU A 95 10.66 16.13 1.17
N VAL A 96 10.49 16.77 0.03
CA VAL A 96 10.32 18.22 -0.10
C VAL A 96 8.84 18.53 -0.27
N ASN A 97 8.33 19.46 0.55
CA ASN A 97 7.02 20.06 0.39
C ASN A 97 7.23 21.51 -0.04
N LEU A 98 6.91 21.82 -1.27
CA LEU A 98 7.11 23.13 -1.86
C LEU A 98 5.76 23.84 -2.03
N TYR A 99 5.75 25.15 -1.78
CA TYR A 99 4.61 26.04 -1.98
C TYR A 99 4.90 27.07 -3.05
N ASP A 100 3.91 27.36 -3.89
CA ASP A 100 3.94 28.40 -4.95
C ASP A 100 4.95 28.17 -6.08
N ALA A 101 5.43 26.96 -6.27
CA ALA A 101 6.23 26.58 -7.43
C ALA A 101 6.04 25.09 -7.76
N SER A 102 6.45 24.68 -8.98
CA SER A 102 6.44 23.29 -9.41
C SER A 102 7.71 22.92 -10.16
N TYR A 103 8.26 21.76 -9.86
CA TYR A 103 9.43 21.19 -10.51
C TYR A 103 9.11 19.82 -11.09
N ARG A 104 9.94 19.39 -12.05
CA ARG A 104 9.78 18.11 -12.76
C ARG A 104 10.85 17.11 -12.32
N VAL A 105 10.60 15.85 -12.59
CA VAL A 105 11.64 14.81 -12.44
C VAL A 105 12.83 15.16 -13.33
N ASP A 106 14.03 14.92 -12.82
CA ASP A 106 15.34 15.29 -13.39
C ASP A 106 15.74 16.77 -13.21
N ASP A 107 14.90 17.64 -12.64
CA ASP A 107 15.34 18.99 -12.30
C ASP A 107 16.40 18.95 -11.20
N GLN A 108 17.52 19.63 -11.42
CA GLN A 108 18.55 19.83 -10.42
C GLN A 108 18.27 21.11 -9.64
N LEU A 109 18.14 20.97 -8.32
CA LEU A 109 17.72 22.02 -7.42
C LEU A 109 18.82 22.40 -6.44
N LEU A 110 18.90 23.70 -6.14
CA LEU A 110 19.63 24.25 -5.02
C LEU A 110 18.61 24.88 -4.07
N PHE A 111 18.63 24.50 -2.80
CA PHE A 111 17.66 25.01 -1.83
C PHE A 111 18.28 25.13 -0.44
N ASN A 112 17.74 26.09 0.33
CA ASN A 112 18.17 26.36 1.70
C ASN A 112 17.05 26.01 2.68
N GLY A 113 17.40 25.36 3.79
CA GLY A 113 16.44 25.10 4.85
C GLY A 113 16.86 24.01 5.83
N THR A 114 15.99 23.72 6.78
CA THR A 114 16.25 22.74 7.84
C THR A 114 15.50 21.44 7.58
N VAL A 115 16.21 20.33 7.51
CA VAL A 115 15.61 19.00 7.37
C VAL A 115 15.06 18.55 8.72
N LEU A 116 13.78 18.24 8.76
CA LEU A 116 13.07 17.74 9.94
C LEU A 116 12.94 16.21 9.88
N PRO A 117 13.05 15.51 11.01
CA PRO A 117 12.83 14.08 11.05
C PRO A 117 11.37 13.73 10.71
N LEU A 118 11.21 12.60 10.01
CA LEU A 118 9.88 12.07 9.70
C LEU A 118 9.14 11.75 11.01
N LYS A 119 7.98 12.34 11.20
CA LYS A 119 7.15 12.14 12.40
C LYS A 119 5.88 11.40 12.04
N ASN A 120 5.52 10.40 12.85
CA ASN A 120 4.20 9.80 12.84
C ASN A 120 3.29 10.59 13.80
N LYS A 121 2.04 10.82 13.40
CA LYS A 121 1.04 11.40 14.31
C LYS A 121 0.60 10.38 15.37
N GLY A 122 0.62 9.07 15.02
CA GLY A 122 0.20 7.98 15.89
C GLY A 122 -1.31 7.96 16.17
N ASN A 123 -2.13 8.41 15.23
CA ASN A 123 -3.56 8.31 15.33
C ASN A 123 -4.05 6.89 15.05
N PRO A 124 -5.10 6.39 15.73
CA PRO A 124 -5.65 5.07 15.47
C PRO A 124 -6.11 4.89 14.02
N GLY A 125 -5.64 3.83 13.36
CA GLY A 125 -5.95 3.54 11.96
C GLY A 125 -5.22 4.42 10.94
N GLU A 126 -4.42 5.41 11.36
CA GLU A 126 -3.61 6.21 10.46
C GLU A 126 -2.38 5.42 10.00
N PHE A 127 -2.11 5.47 8.71
CA PHE A 127 -0.93 4.83 8.13
C PHE A 127 0.35 5.48 8.66
N ASP A 128 1.29 4.66 9.17
CA ASP A 128 2.58 5.17 9.63
C ASP A 128 3.47 5.53 8.43
N ALA A 129 3.33 6.77 7.97
CA ALA A 129 4.11 7.30 6.87
C ALA A 129 5.62 7.34 7.18
N ARG A 130 6.02 7.41 8.46
CA ARG A 130 7.43 7.41 8.86
C ARG A 130 8.12 6.12 8.43
N TYR A 131 7.58 4.95 8.78
CA TYR A 131 8.14 3.67 8.36
C TYR A 131 8.14 3.53 6.83
N TYR A 132 7.04 3.91 6.18
CA TYR A 132 6.95 3.85 4.73
C TYR A 132 8.04 4.67 4.03
N TYR A 133 8.29 5.90 4.47
CA TYR A 133 9.34 6.74 3.90
C TYR A 133 10.74 6.24 4.25
N GLN A 134 10.93 5.77 5.49
CA GLN A 134 12.20 5.18 5.91
C GLN A 134 12.56 3.96 5.06
N TYR A 135 11.62 3.08 4.73
CA TYR A 135 11.88 1.95 3.83
C TYR A 135 12.22 2.37 2.41
N LYS A 136 11.78 3.53 1.97
CA LYS A 136 12.18 4.12 0.68
C LYS A 136 13.51 4.88 0.72
N GLY A 137 14.24 4.80 1.82
CA GLY A 137 15.51 5.49 2.00
C GLY A 137 15.39 6.99 2.24
N ILE A 138 14.19 7.49 2.56
CA ILE A 138 13.94 8.90 2.85
C ILE A 138 14.20 9.14 4.32
N ILE A 139 15.17 10.01 4.62
CA ILE A 139 15.62 10.24 6.00
C ILE A 139 14.88 11.39 6.69
N GLY A 140 14.38 12.36 5.97
CA GLY A 140 13.72 13.52 6.54
C GLY A 140 12.77 14.22 5.59
N THR A 141 12.16 15.30 6.07
CA THR A 141 11.29 16.18 5.29
C THR A 141 11.68 17.64 5.47
N ILE A 142 11.50 18.42 4.42
CA ILE A 142 11.68 19.86 4.44
C ILE A 142 10.46 20.55 3.82
N ALA A 143 10.07 21.70 4.36
CA ALA A 143 9.05 22.55 3.78
C ALA A 143 9.72 23.82 3.26
N LEU A 144 9.51 24.12 1.99
CA LEU A 144 10.13 25.24 1.29
C LEU A 144 9.07 26.14 0.66
N SER A 145 9.39 27.43 0.60
CA SER A 145 8.70 28.39 -0.24
C SER A 145 9.46 28.56 -1.56
N ASN A 146 8.82 29.18 -2.56
CA ASN A 146 9.43 29.38 -3.88
C ASN A 146 10.78 30.14 -3.84
N HIS A 147 10.95 31.04 -2.88
CA HIS A 147 12.17 31.85 -2.73
C HIS A 147 13.36 31.06 -2.15
N GLU A 148 13.12 29.92 -1.55
CA GLU A 148 14.15 29.09 -0.90
C GLU A 148 14.67 27.96 -1.80
N CYS A 149 14.12 27.83 -3.02
CA CYS A 149 14.47 26.77 -3.97
C CYS A 149 14.66 27.34 -5.36
N VAL A 150 15.80 27.01 -5.99
CA VAL A 150 16.16 27.48 -7.33
C VAL A 150 16.56 26.28 -8.19
N LYS A 151 16.07 26.25 -9.42
CA LYS A 151 16.51 25.29 -10.43
C LYS A 151 17.84 25.74 -11.01
N ILE A 152 18.88 24.90 -10.90
CA ILE A 152 20.24 25.18 -11.41
C ILE A 152 20.57 24.41 -12.69
N GLY A 153 19.81 23.35 -12.99
CA GLY A 153 20.06 22.53 -14.18
C GLY A 153 19.00 21.47 -14.39
N GLU A 154 19.25 20.63 -15.39
CA GLU A 154 18.46 19.40 -15.64
C GLU A 154 19.41 18.23 -15.88
N THR A 155 19.08 17.08 -15.32
CA THR A 155 19.74 15.81 -15.61
C THR A 155 18.87 14.99 -16.56
N GLN A 156 19.44 13.96 -17.15
CA GLN A 156 18.70 13.02 -17.99
C GLN A 156 18.83 11.62 -17.41
N SER A 157 17.78 11.17 -16.73
CA SER A 157 17.71 9.81 -16.21
C SER A 157 16.72 8.94 -17.01
N ILE A 158 16.91 7.64 -16.96
CA ILE A 158 15.96 6.67 -17.53
C ILE A 158 14.58 6.85 -16.89
N ASN A 159 14.54 7.07 -15.57
CA ASN A 159 13.30 7.31 -14.84
C ASN A 159 12.60 8.60 -15.30
N GLY A 160 13.34 9.68 -15.51
CA GLY A 160 12.80 10.93 -16.03
C GLY A 160 12.26 10.79 -17.45
N PHE A 161 12.94 10.01 -18.32
CA PHE A 161 12.44 9.73 -19.67
C PHE A 161 11.06 9.05 -19.61
N PHE A 162 10.92 7.95 -18.85
CA PHE A 162 9.64 7.25 -18.72
C PHE A 162 8.57 8.09 -18.02
N THR A 163 8.95 8.93 -17.06
CA THR A 163 8.02 9.84 -16.39
C THR A 163 7.49 10.91 -17.37
N ARG A 164 8.35 11.51 -18.17
CA ARG A 164 7.91 12.45 -19.21
C ARG A 164 6.99 11.78 -20.23
N TRP A 165 7.34 10.58 -20.68
CA TRP A 165 6.48 9.81 -21.59
C TRP A 165 5.13 9.48 -20.96
N ARG A 166 5.10 9.01 -19.71
CA ARG A 166 3.87 8.78 -18.95
C ARG A 166 3.01 10.04 -18.85
N ASN A 167 3.60 11.20 -18.55
CA ASN A 167 2.88 12.47 -18.45
C ASN A 167 2.29 12.90 -19.81
N THR A 168 3.00 12.68 -20.91
CA THR A 168 2.49 12.94 -22.26
C THR A 168 1.26 12.07 -22.56
N LEU A 169 1.33 10.77 -22.25
CA LEU A 169 0.19 9.87 -22.42
C LEU A 169 -0.98 10.23 -21.49
N SER A 170 -0.69 10.59 -20.24
CA SER A 170 -1.68 11.07 -19.27
C SER A 170 -2.42 12.31 -19.81
N HIS A 171 -1.69 13.29 -20.31
CA HIS A 171 -2.29 14.50 -20.88
C HIS A 171 -3.12 14.21 -22.14
N SER A 172 -2.69 13.26 -22.97
CA SER A 172 -3.48 12.83 -24.13
C SER A 172 -4.80 12.14 -23.72
N MET A 173 -4.81 11.45 -22.57
CA MET A 173 -6.03 10.85 -22.03
C MET A 173 -7.03 11.90 -21.53
N GLU A 174 -6.57 13.03 -21.00
CA GLU A 174 -7.40 14.15 -20.54
C GLU A 174 -8.23 14.81 -21.65
N GLN A 175 -7.84 14.63 -22.90
CA GLN A 175 -8.59 15.12 -24.06
C GLN A 175 -9.86 14.32 -24.35
N HIS A 176 -9.94 13.09 -23.86
CA HIS A 176 -11.03 12.15 -24.21
C HIS A 176 -11.78 11.56 -23.01
N LEU A 177 -11.22 11.69 -21.80
CA LEU A 177 -11.73 11.09 -20.57
C LEU A 177 -11.78 12.13 -19.46
N ASP A 178 -12.84 12.07 -18.64
CA ASP A 178 -13.08 13.02 -17.56
C ASP A 178 -13.30 12.33 -16.20
N GLY A 179 -13.09 13.07 -15.12
CA GLY A 179 -13.48 12.73 -13.76
C GLY A 179 -12.99 11.36 -13.30
N VAL A 180 -13.89 10.56 -12.75
CA VAL A 180 -13.59 9.22 -12.20
C VAL A 180 -13.01 8.29 -13.26
N PHE A 181 -13.49 8.38 -14.51
CA PHE A 181 -13.06 7.49 -15.58
C PHE A 181 -11.63 7.77 -15.99
N LEU A 182 -11.22 9.02 -16.04
CA LEU A 182 -9.83 9.42 -16.27
C LEU A 182 -8.93 8.91 -15.16
N GLY A 183 -9.30 9.12 -13.89
CA GLY A 183 -8.52 8.64 -12.75
C GLY A 183 -8.33 7.12 -12.74
N VAL A 184 -9.39 6.36 -13.03
CA VAL A 184 -9.33 4.89 -13.13
C VAL A 184 -8.48 4.45 -14.32
N ALA A 185 -8.62 5.08 -15.49
CA ALA A 185 -7.82 4.79 -16.67
C ALA A 185 -6.32 5.01 -16.43
N LYS A 186 -5.94 6.18 -15.88
CA LYS A 186 -4.54 6.50 -15.52
C LYS A 186 -3.96 5.52 -14.51
N ALA A 187 -4.74 5.14 -13.49
CA ALA A 187 -4.31 4.19 -12.49
C ALA A 187 -4.05 2.80 -13.08
N LEU A 188 -4.94 2.30 -13.93
CA LEU A 188 -4.87 0.96 -14.53
C LEU A 188 -3.80 0.84 -15.62
N LEU A 189 -3.63 1.86 -16.46
CA LEU A 189 -2.72 1.82 -17.61
C LEU A 189 -1.35 2.39 -17.30
N LEU A 190 -1.29 3.48 -16.54
CA LEU A 190 -0.06 4.22 -16.29
C LEU A 190 0.46 4.09 -14.85
N GLY A 191 -0.29 3.42 -13.97
CA GLY A 191 0.05 3.31 -12.55
C GLY A 191 -0.09 4.61 -11.76
N ASP A 192 -0.67 5.66 -12.37
CA ASP A 192 -0.85 6.97 -11.75
C ASP A 192 -2.20 7.06 -11.04
N LYS A 193 -2.15 7.30 -9.72
CA LYS A 193 -3.31 7.37 -8.83
C LYS A 193 -3.63 8.80 -8.36
N ALA A 194 -2.93 9.81 -8.89
CA ALA A 194 -3.06 11.19 -8.42
C ALA A 194 -4.49 11.74 -8.63
N ASP A 195 -5.14 11.36 -9.72
CA ASP A 195 -6.47 11.82 -10.09
C ASP A 195 -7.61 10.95 -9.55
N LEU A 196 -7.30 9.88 -8.79
CA LEU A 196 -8.34 9.08 -8.14
C LEU A 196 -8.93 9.83 -6.95
N ASP A 197 -10.24 9.99 -6.95
CA ASP A 197 -10.98 10.53 -5.82
C ASP A 197 -11.03 9.53 -4.64
N GLN A 198 -11.23 10.06 -3.43
CA GLN A 198 -11.25 9.25 -2.20
C GLN A 198 -12.41 8.26 -2.17
N GLU A 199 -13.55 8.63 -2.77
CA GLU A 199 -14.73 7.77 -2.79
C GLU A 199 -14.50 6.56 -3.69
N THR A 200 -13.96 6.74 -4.89
CA THR A 200 -13.59 5.63 -5.78
C THR A 200 -12.57 4.71 -5.10
N MET A 201 -11.53 5.26 -4.47
CA MET A 201 -10.56 4.45 -3.71
C MET A 201 -11.24 3.64 -2.60
N ARG A 202 -12.21 4.24 -1.88
CA ARG A 202 -12.97 3.57 -0.81
C ARG A 202 -13.80 2.42 -1.36
N ILE A 203 -14.53 2.61 -2.46
CA ILE A 203 -15.37 1.59 -3.11
C ILE A 203 -14.51 0.38 -3.52
N PHE A 204 -13.38 0.62 -4.19
CA PHE A 204 -12.46 -0.44 -4.58
C PHE A 204 -11.80 -1.15 -3.38
N SER A 205 -11.54 -0.42 -2.29
CA SER A 205 -11.02 -0.99 -1.06
C SER A 205 -12.05 -1.90 -0.37
N ASN A 206 -13.28 -1.43 -0.23
CA ASN A 206 -14.37 -2.15 0.44
C ASN A 206 -14.74 -3.47 -0.27
N THR A 207 -14.59 -3.51 -1.58
CA THR A 207 -14.88 -4.70 -2.42
C THR A 207 -13.67 -5.62 -2.60
N GLY A 208 -12.48 -5.25 -2.07
CA GLY A 208 -11.24 -6.01 -2.23
C GLY A 208 -10.60 -5.87 -3.62
N SER A 209 -11.06 -4.91 -4.41
CA SER A 209 -10.63 -4.70 -5.79
C SER A 209 -9.48 -3.67 -5.95
N MET A 210 -8.90 -3.18 -4.84
CA MET A 210 -7.77 -2.22 -4.86
C MET A 210 -6.55 -2.72 -5.65
N HIS A 211 -6.35 -4.04 -5.72
CA HIS A 211 -5.27 -4.66 -6.47
C HIS A 211 -5.38 -4.42 -7.98
N VAL A 212 -6.56 -4.09 -8.49
CA VAL A 212 -6.82 -3.77 -9.90
C VAL A 212 -6.38 -2.34 -10.21
N LEU A 213 -6.69 -1.37 -9.33
CA LEU A 213 -6.21 0.02 -9.45
C LEU A 213 -4.68 0.15 -9.25
N ALA A 214 -4.03 -0.90 -8.82
CA ALA A 214 -2.58 -1.01 -8.86
C ALA A 214 -2.22 -1.97 -10.00
N VAL A 215 -1.39 -1.52 -10.95
CA VAL A 215 -0.91 -2.40 -12.01
C VAL A 215 -0.37 -3.68 -11.37
N SER A 216 -0.96 -4.82 -11.71
CA SER A 216 -0.71 -6.11 -11.05
C SER A 216 0.13 -7.05 -11.92
N GLY A 217 0.65 -8.12 -11.30
CA GLY A 217 1.33 -9.16 -12.03
C GLY A 217 0.48 -9.85 -13.11
N LEU A 218 -0.85 -9.90 -12.92
CA LEU A 218 -1.79 -10.41 -13.92
C LEU A 218 -1.80 -9.50 -15.16
N HIS A 219 -1.84 -8.17 -14.97
CA HIS A 219 -1.77 -7.21 -16.08
C HIS A 219 -0.49 -7.39 -16.90
N VAL A 220 0.65 -7.54 -16.23
CA VAL A 220 1.96 -7.79 -16.89
C VAL A 220 1.95 -9.11 -17.67
N GLY A 221 1.37 -10.17 -17.11
CA GLY A 221 1.23 -11.46 -17.79
C GLY A 221 0.33 -11.41 -19.02
N LEU A 222 -0.80 -10.70 -18.92
CA LEU A 222 -1.72 -10.47 -20.04
C LEU A 222 -1.05 -9.66 -21.15
N LEU A 223 -0.29 -8.61 -20.80
CA LEU A 223 0.48 -7.82 -21.76
C LEU A 223 1.54 -8.65 -22.47
N LEU A 224 2.28 -9.49 -21.72
CA LEU A 224 3.27 -10.38 -22.32
C LEU A 224 2.63 -11.30 -23.35
N MET A 225 1.49 -11.92 -23.00
CA MET A 225 0.75 -12.79 -23.93
C MET A 225 0.20 -12.02 -25.13
N MET A 226 -0.30 -10.80 -24.92
CA MET A 226 -0.84 -9.95 -25.97
C MET A 226 0.27 -9.54 -26.95
N PHE A 227 1.40 -9.03 -26.46
CA PHE A 227 2.55 -8.66 -27.29
C PHE A 227 3.09 -9.86 -28.05
N GLN A 228 3.21 -11.01 -27.40
CA GLN A 228 3.67 -12.23 -28.05
C GLN A 228 2.71 -12.66 -29.17
N LYS A 229 1.39 -12.62 -28.94
CA LYS A 229 0.41 -12.96 -29.98
C LYS A 229 0.46 -11.99 -31.16
N VAL A 230 0.55 -10.67 -30.88
CA VAL A 230 0.65 -9.64 -31.93
C VAL A 230 1.93 -9.84 -32.76
N LEU A 231 3.07 -10.06 -32.11
CA LEU A 231 4.34 -10.33 -32.83
C LEU A 231 4.29 -11.62 -33.64
N LEU A 232 3.58 -12.63 -33.16
CA LEU A 232 3.39 -13.89 -33.90
C LEU A 232 2.45 -13.77 -35.11
N LEU A 233 1.67 -12.68 -35.26
CA LEU A 233 0.99 -12.37 -36.53
C LEU A 233 2.01 -12.17 -37.66
N PHE A 234 3.21 -11.74 -37.31
CA PHE A 234 4.34 -11.59 -38.24
C PHE A 234 5.25 -12.82 -38.25
N ALA A 235 4.72 -14.02 -37.92
CA ALA A 235 5.51 -15.28 -37.82
C ALA A 235 6.27 -15.65 -39.09
N ARG A 236 5.92 -15.07 -40.24
CA ARG A 236 6.68 -15.19 -41.47
C ARG A 236 8.08 -14.56 -41.40
N TRP A 237 8.22 -13.53 -40.52
CA TRP A 237 9.44 -12.71 -40.39
C TRP A 237 10.12 -12.88 -39.03
N ILE A 238 9.39 -13.32 -38.02
CA ILE A 238 9.84 -13.37 -36.63
C ILE A 238 9.63 -14.76 -36.05
N SER A 239 10.70 -15.42 -35.59
CA SER A 239 10.61 -16.70 -34.90
C SER A 239 9.93 -16.60 -33.53
N LYS A 240 9.40 -17.71 -33.01
CA LYS A 240 8.79 -17.77 -31.67
C LYS A 240 9.73 -17.26 -30.54
N ARG A 241 11.05 -17.54 -30.68
CA ARG A 241 12.05 -17.06 -29.71
C ARG A 241 12.24 -15.55 -29.78
N GLN A 242 12.31 -14.99 -30.99
CA GLN A 242 12.40 -13.55 -31.20
C GLN A 242 11.11 -12.83 -30.72
N ALA A 243 9.92 -13.38 -31.01
CA ALA A 243 8.66 -12.86 -30.52
C ALA A 243 8.63 -12.82 -28.99
N LEU A 244 9.09 -13.86 -28.30
CA LEU A 244 9.19 -13.88 -26.84
C LEU A 244 10.19 -12.83 -26.33
N PHE A 245 11.37 -12.72 -26.95
CA PHE A 245 12.39 -11.73 -26.58
C PHE A 245 11.86 -10.28 -26.72
N PHE A 246 11.28 -9.92 -27.86
CA PHE A 246 10.72 -8.60 -28.08
C PHE A 246 9.51 -8.32 -27.18
N SER A 247 8.68 -9.33 -26.88
CA SER A 247 7.58 -9.19 -25.93
C SER A 247 8.08 -8.88 -24.52
N LEU A 248 9.18 -9.50 -24.09
CA LEU A 248 9.81 -9.18 -22.82
C LEU A 248 10.34 -7.75 -22.78
N LEU A 249 10.99 -7.29 -23.85
CA LEU A 249 11.46 -5.91 -23.95
C LEU A 249 10.30 -4.91 -23.80
N LEU A 250 9.19 -5.15 -24.49
CA LEU A 250 7.98 -4.33 -24.38
C LEU A 250 7.39 -4.34 -22.95
N VAL A 251 7.41 -5.48 -22.29
CA VAL A 251 6.94 -5.62 -20.91
C VAL A 251 7.86 -4.88 -19.93
N TRP A 252 9.18 -4.88 -20.13
CA TRP A 252 10.12 -4.06 -19.36
C TRP A 252 9.86 -2.56 -19.56
N MET A 253 9.67 -2.12 -20.82
CA MET A 253 9.30 -0.73 -21.12
C MET A 253 8.00 -0.34 -20.43
N TYR A 254 6.97 -1.18 -20.47
CA TYR A 254 5.73 -0.95 -19.76
C TYR A 254 5.93 -0.91 -18.23
N GLY A 255 6.78 -1.76 -17.68
CA GLY A 255 7.12 -1.76 -16.27
C GLY A 255 7.66 -0.41 -15.79
N PHE A 256 8.60 0.19 -16.54
CA PHE A 256 9.10 1.53 -16.26
C PHE A 256 8.05 2.61 -16.51
N LEU A 257 7.28 2.52 -17.59
CA LEU A 257 6.21 3.44 -17.92
C LEU A 257 5.15 3.52 -16.81
N SER A 258 4.80 2.37 -16.20
CA SER A 258 3.85 2.29 -15.09
C SER A 258 4.43 2.66 -13.72
N GLY A 259 5.64 3.23 -13.68
CA GLY A 259 6.29 3.73 -12.46
C GLY A 259 7.04 2.68 -11.65
N ALA A 260 7.40 1.55 -12.25
CA ALA A 260 8.25 0.50 -11.67
C ALA A 260 7.81 0.05 -10.26
N SER A 261 6.50 -0.05 -10.00
CA SER A 261 6.00 -0.46 -8.69
C SER A 261 6.50 -1.87 -8.32
N PRO A 262 6.69 -2.19 -7.02
CA PRO A 262 7.22 -3.49 -6.59
C PRO A 262 6.44 -4.69 -7.15
N SER A 263 5.12 -4.58 -7.27
CA SER A 263 4.25 -5.61 -7.87
C SER A 263 4.52 -5.86 -9.35
N VAL A 264 4.73 -4.78 -10.12
CA VAL A 264 5.04 -4.84 -11.54
C VAL A 264 6.44 -5.41 -11.76
N MET A 265 7.44 -4.86 -11.03
CA MET A 265 8.83 -5.29 -11.16
C MET A 265 9.01 -6.77 -10.83
N ARG A 266 8.33 -7.27 -9.78
CA ARG A 266 8.30 -8.70 -9.50
C ARG A 266 7.79 -9.52 -10.68
N ALA A 267 6.65 -9.12 -11.27
CA ALA A 267 6.07 -9.84 -12.40
C ALA A 267 6.99 -9.83 -13.63
N VAL A 268 7.56 -8.67 -13.94
CA VAL A 268 8.51 -8.52 -15.07
C VAL A 268 9.74 -9.43 -14.87
N VAL A 269 10.35 -9.41 -13.67
CA VAL A 269 11.50 -10.27 -13.34
C VAL A 269 11.10 -11.74 -13.39
N MET A 270 9.97 -12.12 -12.80
CA MET A 270 9.49 -13.52 -12.82
C MET A 270 9.23 -14.02 -14.24
N PHE A 271 8.56 -13.22 -15.07
CA PHE A 271 8.33 -13.61 -16.48
C PHE A 271 9.62 -13.66 -17.29
N THR A 272 10.60 -12.82 -16.97
CA THR A 272 11.93 -12.89 -17.59
C THR A 272 12.61 -14.21 -17.25
N ILE A 273 12.56 -14.66 -15.99
CA ILE A 273 13.12 -15.95 -15.56
C ILE A 273 12.41 -17.12 -16.27
N LEU A 274 11.08 -17.09 -16.34
CA LEU A 274 10.29 -18.12 -17.02
C LEU A 274 10.60 -18.17 -18.52
N ALA A 275 10.67 -17.02 -19.18
CA ALA A 275 11.01 -16.92 -20.59
C ALA A 275 12.43 -17.38 -20.89
N TYR A 276 13.39 -17.03 -20.01
CA TYR A 276 14.76 -17.56 -20.11
C TYR A 276 14.76 -19.09 -20.08
N GLY A 277 14.01 -19.70 -19.14
CA GLY A 277 13.85 -21.15 -19.09
C GLY A 277 13.28 -21.74 -20.39
N GLN A 278 12.27 -21.10 -20.98
CA GLN A 278 11.69 -21.52 -22.26
C GLN A 278 12.68 -21.39 -23.44
N LEU A 279 13.46 -20.31 -23.48
CA LEU A 279 14.46 -20.07 -24.50
C LEU A 279 15.56 -21.17 -24.54
N PHE A 280 15.94 -21.67 -23.36
CA PHE A 280 16.96 -22.68 -23.18
C PHE A 280 16.39 -24.10 -22.99
N PHE A 281 15.11 -24.34 -23.34
CA PHE A 281 14.42 -25.62 -23.23
C PHE A 281 14.46 -26.28 -21.84
N ARG A 282 14.56 -25.48 -20.79
CA ARG A 282 14.52 -25.99 -19.43
C ARG A 282 13.12 -25.82 -18.84
N LYS A 283 12.58 -26.88 -18.27
CA LYS A 283 11.34 -26.79 -17.48
C LYS A 283 11.68 -26.13 -16.13
N THR A 284 11.27 -24.89 -15.96
CA THR A 284 11.39 -24.20 -14.66
C THR A 284 10.11 -24.37 -13.87
N ALA A 285 10.22 -24.80 -12.62
CA ALA A 285 9.07 -24.79 -11.72
C ALA A 285 8.68 -23.33 -11.39
N ALA A 286 7.41 -23.01 -11.48
CA ALA A 286 6.91 -21.64 -11.24
C ALA A 286 7.29 -21.11 -9.85
N ILE A 287 7.26 -22.00 -8.84
CA ILE A 287 7.65 -21.65 -7.48
C ILE A 287 9.14 -21.29 -7.36
N ASN A 288 10.03 -21.97 -8.09
CA ASN A 288 11.46 -21.64 -8.11
C ASN A 288 11.70 -20.29 -8.78
N SER A 289 10.95 -19.98 -9.85
CA SER A 289 11.02 -18.67 -10.51
C SER A 289 10.52 -17.55 -9.60
N LEU A 290 9.47 -17.82 -8.79
CA LEU A 290 8.97 -16.89 -7.77
C LEU A 290 10.03 -16.64 -6.70
N CYS A 291 10.64 -17.69 -6.13
CA CYS A 291 11.69 -17.57 -5.12
C CYS A 291 12.93 -16.82 -5.66
N LEU A 292 13.37 -17.17 -6.89
CA LEU A 292 14.50 -16.48 -7.52
C LEU A 292 14.19 -15.00 -7.77
N SER A 293 12.97 -14.66 -8.19
CA SER A 293 12.57 -13.25 -8.36
C SER A 293 12.59 -12.49 -7.03
N ALA A 294 12.20 -13.15 -5.92
CA ALA A 294 12.27 -12.54 -4.58
C ALA A 294 13.73 -12.25 -4.17
N ILE A 295 14.62 -13.20 -4.41
CA ILE A 295 16.05 -13.03 -4.11
C ILE A 295 16.65 -11.89 -4.95
N LEU A 296 16.36 -11.83 -6.24
CA LEU A 296 16.88 -10.77 -7.11
C LEU A 296 16.39 -9.38 -6.69
N LEU A 297 15.11 -9.26 -6.35
CA LEU A 297 14.57 -7.99 -5.85
C LEU A 297 15.13 -7.61 -4.49
N PHE A 298 15.34 -8.58 -3.59
CA PHE A 298 15.98 -8.36 -2.31
C PHE A 298 17.44 -7.90 -2.44
N VAL A 299 18.19 -8.48 -3.39
CA VAL A 299 19.57 -8.05 -3.69
C VAL A 299 19.60 -6.64 -4.27
N TRP A 300 18.59 -6.27 -5.06
CA TRP A 300 18.46 -4.92 -5.62
C TRP A 300 18.10 -3.89 -4.54
N ASP A 301 17.08 -4.19 -3.75
CA ASP A 301 16.61 -3.36 -2.64
C ASP A 301 16.22 -4.24 -1.44
N PRO A 302 17.08 -4.37 -0.42
CA PRO A 302 16.80 -5.18 0.76
C PRO A 302 15.58 -4.73 1.56
N TRP A 303 15.18 -3.45 1.43
CA TRP A 303 14.03 -2.91 2.13
C TRP A 303 12.70 -3.30 1.50
N VAL A 304 12.71 -3.84 0.28
CA VAL A 304 11.50 -4.29 -0.44
C VAL A 304 10.66 -5.29 0.34
N ILE A 305 11.26 -6.10 1.23
CA ILE A 305 10.55 -7.09 2.06
C ILE A 305 9.55 -6.44 3.02
N PHE A 306 9.74 -5.18 3.39
CA PHE A 306 8.84 -4.41 4.24
C PHE A 306 7.77 -3.67 3.45
N ASP A 307 7.84 -3.65 2.12
CA ASP A 307 6.80 -3.07 1.27
C ASP A 307 5.54 -3.94 1.29
N ILE A 308 4.41 -3.33 1.63
CA ILE A 308 3.11 -4.02 1.73
C ILE A 308 2.72 -4.64 0.39
N GLY A 309 2.99 -3.94 -0.72
CA GLY A 309 2.72 -4.44 -2.07
C GLY A 309 3.54 -5.68 -2.41
N PHE A 310 4.82 -5.72 -1.97
CA PHE A 310 5.66 -6.90 -2.09
C PHE A 310 5.08 -8.07 -1.29
N GLN A 311 4.79 -7.86 0.01
CA GLN A 311 4.26 -8.90 0.90
C GLN A 311 2.95 -9.51 0.37
N LEU A 312 1.97 -8.66 0.02
CA LEU A 312 0.68 -9.12 -0.51
C LEU A 312 0.83 -9.84 -1.84
N SER A 313 1.72 -9.36 -2.69
CA SER A 313 1.90 -9.90 -4.02
C SER A 313 2.58 -11.27 -4.01
N TYR A 314 3.63 -11.45 -3.20
CA TYR A 314 4.25 -12.77 -3.02
C TYR A 314 3.33 -13.73 -2.25
N GLY A 315 2.62 -13.25 -1.23
CA GLY A 315 1.60 -14.03 -0.53
C GLY A 315 0.53 -14.56 -1.48
N ALA A 316 -0.03 -13.71 -2.34
CA ALA A 316 -1.02 -14.13 -3.35
C ALA A 316 -0.46 -15.22 -4.28
N MET A 317 0.76 -15.05 -4.81
CA MET A 317 1.37 -16.03 -5.72
C MET A 317 1.69 -17.35 -5.04
N PHE A 318 2.20 -17.33 -3.79
CA PHE A 318 2.36 -18.55 -3.00
C PHE A 318 1.02 -19.24 -2.78
N GLY A 319 -0.03 -18.49 -2.44
CA GLY A 319 -1.39 -19.03 -2.31
C GLY A 319 -1.86 -19.72 -3.58
N ILE A 320 -1.73 -19.06 -4.73
CA ILE A 320 -2.10 -19.62 -6.03
C ILE A 320 -1.30 -20.90 -6.32
N PHE A 321 0.03 -20.88 -6.21
CA PHE A 321 0.85 -22.05 -6.57
C PHE A 321 0.64 -23.24 -5.64
N LEU A 322 0.28 -23.01 -4.38
CA LEU A 322 0.11 -24.07 -3.39
C LEU A 322 -1.35 -24.54 -3.23
N LEU A 323 -2.33 -23.69 -3.45
CA LEU A 323 -3.74 -24.03 -3.16
C LEU A 323 -4.63 -24.15 -4.41
N TYR A 324 -4.22 -23.59 -5.56
CA TYR A 324 -5.07 -23.58 -6.75
C TYR A 324 -5.54 -24.97 -7.16
N GLN A 325 -4.60 -25.91 -7.33
CA GLN A 325 -4.94 -27.27 -7.78
C GLN A 325 -5.85 -28.00 -6.76
N PRO A 326 -5.51 -28.07 -5.45
CA PRO A 326 -6.41 -28.67 -4.45
C PRO A 326 -7.81 -28.06 -4.41
N LEU A 327 -7.94 -26.75 -4.67
CA LEU A 327 -9.24 -26.06 -4.67
C LEU A 327 -10.05 -26.34 -5.95
N VAL A 328 -9.41 -26.34 -7.11
CA VAL A 328 -10.07 -26.66 -8.39
C VAL A 328 -10.60 -28.09 -8.39
N ASP A 329 -9.83 -29.03 -7.84
CA ASP A 329 -10.17 -30.46 -7.78
C ASP A 329 -11.33 -30.78 -6.82
N LEU A 330 -11.82 -29.78 -6.04
CA LEU A 330 -13.01 -29.96 -5.17
C LEU A 330 -14.29 -30.20 -5.98
N LEU A 331 -14.39 -29.66 -7.20
CA LEU A 331 -15.54 -29.78 -8.08
C LEU A 331 -15.13 -30.09 -9.50
N HIS A 332 -15.62 -31.21 -10.02
CA HIS A 332 -15.44 -31.56 -11.43
C HIS A 332 -16.52 -30.90 -12.28
N VAL A 333 -16.12 -29.86 -13.04
CA VAL A 333 -17.03 -29.07 -13.87
C VAL A 333 -16.77 -29.37 -15.33
N GLU A 334 -17.78 -29.93 -16.03
CA GLU A 334 -17.66 -30.31 -17.44
C GLU A 334 -17.87 -29.14 -18.39
N GLN A 335 -18.84 -28.27 -18.08
CA GLN A 335 -19.20 -27.13 -18.93
C GLN A 335 -18.08 -26.09 -18.99
N LYS A 336 -17.56 -25.79 -20.16
CA LYS A 336 -16.39 -24.90 -20.38
C LYS A 336 -16.54 -23.53 -19.73
N LEU A 337 -17.69 -22.89 -19.84
CA LEU A 337 -17.93 -21.56 -19.26
C LEU A 337 -17.95 -21.61 -17.73
N VAL A 338 -18.68 -22.59 -17.15
CA VAL A 338 -18.77 -22.76 -15.70
C VAL A 338 -17.40 -23.13 -15.12
N ARG A 339 -16.64 -23.98 -15.84
CA ARG A 339 -15.27 -24.32 -15.46
C ARG A 339 -14.37 -23.08 -15.41
N MET A 340 -14.45 -22.23 -16.43
CA MET A 340 -13.64 -20.99 -16.46
C MET A 340 -13.98 -20.06 -15.28
N ILE A 341 -15.26 -19.92 -14.94
CA ILE A 341 -15.70 -19.14 -13.76
C ILE A 341 -15.20 -19.81 -12.48
N TRP A 342 -15.34 -21.12 -12.36
CA TRP A 342 -14.86 -21.89 -11.21
C TRP A 342 -13.35 -21.74 -11.01
N GLU A 343 -12.54 -22.01 -12.04
CA GLU A 343 -11.10 -21.89 -12.01
C GLU A 343 -10.66 -20.46 -11.63
N GLY A 344 -11.27 -19.43 -12.24
CA GLY A 344 -11.00 -18.03 -11.93
C GLY A 344 -11.34 -17.66 -10.47
N THR A 345 -12.47 -18.19 -9.96
CA THR A 345 -12.85 -17.99 -8.55
C THR A 345 -11.87 -18.67 -7.60
N MET A 346 -11.41 -19.88 -7.93
CA MET A 346 -10.45 -20.63 -7.11
C MET A 346 -9.07 -19.96 -7.09
N VAL A 347 -8.64 -19.32 -8.17
CA VAL A 347 -7.44 -18.46 -8.19
C VAL A 347 -7.60 -17.33 -7.17
N GLY A 348 -8.75 -16.63 -7.19
CA GLY A 348 -9.04 -15.55 -6.24
C GLY A 348 -9.06 -16.02 -4.79
N ILE A 349 -9.71 -17.15 -4.50
CA ILE A 349 -9.77 -17.75 -3.15
C ILE A 349 -8.37 -18.17 -2.68
N ALA A 350 -7.60 -18.85 -3.53
CA ALA A 350 -6.24 -19.28 -3.21
C ALA A 350 -5.33 -18.08 -2.83
N ALA A 351 -5.40 -17.01 -3.60
CA ALA A 351 -4.68 -15.77 -3.32
C ALA A 351 -5.16 -15.16 -2.00
N THR A 352 -6.49 -15.07 -1.79
CA THR A 352 -7.08 -14.43 -0.61
C THR A 352 -6.72 -15.16 0.68
N ILE A 353 -6.71 -16.51 0.72
CA ILE A 353 -6.31 -17.28 1.91
C ILE A 353 -4.94 -16.84 2.42
N PHE A 354 -3.96 -16.66 1.52
CA PHE A 354 -2.61 -16.24 1.91
C PHE A 354 -2.48 -14.75 2.22
N THR A 355 -3.30 -13.91 1.58
CA THR A 355 -3.21 -12.45 1.78
C THR A 355 -4.09 -11.97 2.94
N THR A 356 -5.11 -12.72 3.36
CA THR A 356 -6.03 -12.33 4.44
C THR A 356 -5.32 -11.95 5.74
N PRO A 357 -4.35 -12.73 6.29
CA PRO A 357 -3.69 -12.33 7.53
C PRO A 357 -3.01 -10.96 7.43
N LEU A 358 -2.31 -10.69 6.31
CA LEU A 358 -1.67 -9.40 6.04
C LEU A 358 -2.71 -8.29 5.83
N THR A 359 -3.79 -8.57 5.11
CA THR A 359 -4.86 -7.60 4.87
C THR A 359 -5.51 -7.16 6.18
N LEU A 360 -5.80 -8.10 7.08
CA LEU A 360 -6.36 -7.80 8.39
C LEU A 360 -5.36 -7.05 9.29
N TYR A 361 -4.07 -7.37 9.20
CA TYR A 361 -3.00 -6.70 9.96
C TYR A 361 -2.78 -5.25 9.51
N TRP A 362 -2.74 -4.98 8.18
CA TRP A 362 -2.43 -3.66 7.64
C TRP A 362 -3.65 -2.75 7.45
N PHE A 363 -4.81 -3.32 7.09
CA PHE A 363 -6.00 -2.54 6.70
C PHE A 363 -7.17 -2.66 7.67
N TYR A 364 -7.10 -3.53 8.69
CA TYR A 364 -8.13 -3.73 9.73
C TYR A 364 -9.51 -4.14 9.22
N GLN A 365 -9.64 -4.53 7.95
CA GLN A 365 -10.90 -4.83 7.29
C GLN A 365 -10.80 -6.03 6.35
N PHE A 366 -11.94 -6.68 6.12
CA PHE A 366 -12.09 -7.78 5.17
C PHE A 366 -13.26 -7.55 4.23
N PRO A 367 -13.07 -7.62 2.90
CA PRO A 367 -14.13 -7.49 1.90
C PRO A 367 -14.92 -8.80 1.80
N ASN A 368 -16.17 -8.82 2.29
CA ASN A 368 -16.94 -10.06 2.39
C ASN A 368 -17.35 -10.62 1.00
N TYR A 369 -17.55 -9.76 0.03
CA TYR A 369 -17.97 -10.14 -1.32
C TYR A 369 -16.82 -10.12 -2.33
N PHE A 370 -15.57 -10.28 -1.88
CA PHE A 370 -14.39 -10.24 -2.76
C PHE A 370 -14.46 -11.21 -3.94
N ALA A 371 -15.01 -12.42 -3.73
CA ALA A 371 -15.13 -13.42 -4.79
C ALA A 371 -16.09 -12.94 -5.91
N LEU A 372 -17.23 -12.35 -5.53
CA LEU A 372 -18.20 -11.79 -6.47
C LEU A 372 -17.63 -10.56 -7.17
N ALA A 373 -16.94 -9.67 -6.43
CA ALA A 373 -16.28 -8.51 -7.01
C ALA A 373 -15.24 -8.92 -8.06
N ASN A 374 -14.42 -9.93 -7.74
CA ASN A 374 -13.36 -10.41 -8.64
C ASN A 374 -13.89 -11.00 -9.95
N LEU A 375 -15.11 -11.54 -10.01
CA LEU A 375 -15.68 -12.04 -11.27
C LEU A 375 -15.83 -10.91 -12.31
N GLY A 376 -16.46 -9.80 -11.93
CA GLY A 376 -16.59 -8.66 -12.85
C GLY A 376 -15.26 -7.94 -13.09
N VAL A 377 -14.43 -7.83 -12.06
CA VAL A 377 -13.08 -7.27 -12.16
C VAL A 377 -12.22 -8.06 -13.15
N MET A 378 -12.30 -9.37 -13.16
CA MET A 378 -11.56 -10.21 -14.12
C MET A 378 -12.02 -9.94 -15.57
N LEU A 379 -13.33 -9.81 -15.79
CA LEU A 379 -13.88 -9.53 -17.11
C LEU A 379 -13.58 -8.10 -17.57
N PHE A 380 -14.02 -7.11 -16.80
CA PHE A 380 -13.87 -5.69 -17.17
C PHE A 380 -12.40 -5.26 -17.11
N GLY A 381 -11.63 -5.74 -16.14
CA GLY A 381 -10.20 -5.42 -16.02
C GLY A 381 -9.39 -5.89 -17.23
N PHE A 382 -9.70 -7.08 -17.75
CA PHE A 382 -9.11 -7.56 -19.02
C PHE A 382 -9.47 -6.65 -20.19
N LEU A 383 -10.76 -6.28 -20.33
CA LEU A 383 -11.23 -5.41 -21.41
C LEU A 383 -10.63 -4.00 -21.31
N VAL A 384 -10.57 -3.43 -20.10
CA VAL A 384 -9.96 -2.13 -19.84
C VAL A 384 -8.48 -2.14 -20.23
N LEU A 385 -7.74 -3.19 -19.87
CA LEU A 385 -6.33 -3.32 -20.24
C LEU A 385 -6.15 -3.45 -21.76
N LEU A 386 -6.93 -4.32 -22.40
CA LEU A 386 -6.85 -4.55 -23.85
C LEU A 386 -7.18 -3.29 -24.65
N LEU A 387 -8.35 -2.69 -24.38
CA LEU A 387 -8.80 -1.49 -25.08
C LEU A 387 -7.95 -0.26 -24.73
N GLY A 388 -7.52 -0.18 -23.47
CA GLY A 388 -6.60 0.87 -23.03
C GLY A 388 -5.25 0.82 -23.75
N MET A 389 -4.68 -0.38 -23.97
CA MET A 389 -3.46 -0.52 -24.76
C MET A 389 -3.67 -0.16 -26.23
N ILE A 390 -4.81 -0.54 -26.82
CA ILE A 390 -5.19 -0.11 -28.17
C ILE A 390 -5.33 1.41 -28.21
N TYR A 391 -5.97 2.02 -27.21
CA TYR A 391 -6.11 3.46 -27.08
C TYR A 391 -4.74 4.16 -27.03
N LEU A 392 -3.81 3.69 -26.20
CA LEU A 392 -2.47 4.29 -26.08
C LEU A 392 -1.68 4.22 -27.41
N ILE A 393 -1.90 3.21 -28.23
CA ILE A 393 -1.28 3.10 -29.55
C ILE A 393 -1.94 4.05 -30.55
N THR A 394 -3.27 4.19 -30.47
CA THR A 394 -4.07 4.95 -31.44
C THR A 394 -4.27 6.41 -31.06
N VAL A 395 -3.83 6.84 -29.87
CA VAL A 395 -4.07 8.19 -29.32
C VAL A 395 -3.58 9.32 -30.25
N TYR A 396 -2.56 9.06 -31.05
CA TYR A 396 -2.03 10.03 -32.02
C TYR A 396 -2.78 10.04 -33.38
N ILE A 397 -3.83 9.20 -33.55
CA ILE A 397 -4.64 9.13 -34.77
C ILE A 397 -6.05 9.65 -34.42
N PRO A 398 -6.40 10.94 -34.70
CA PRO A 398 -7.55 11.62 -34.13
C PRO A 398 -8.88 10.89 -34.28
N VAL A 399 -9.19 10.38 -35.48
CA VAL A 399 -10.48 9.70 -35.75
C VAL A 399 -10.59 8.35 -35.03
N ILE A 400 -9.50 7.58 -35.02
CA ILE A 400 -9.47 6.26 -34.40
C ILE A 400 -9.46 6.39 -32.87
N SER A 401 -8.69 7.36 -32.34
CA SER A 401 -8.58 7.58 -30.89
C SER A 401 -9.92 7.91 -30.25
N VAL A 402 -10.75 8.76 -30.89
CA VAL A 402 -12.08 9.11 -30.39
C VAL A 402 -12.98 7.87 -30.31
N PHE A 403 -13.03 7.07 -31.39
CA PHE A 403 -13.84 5.85 -31.38
C PHE A 403 -13.38 4.86 -30.31
N VAL A 404 -12.08 4.61 -30.23
CA VAL A 404 -11.52 3.70 -29.22
C VAL A 404 -11.73 4.25 -27.81
N ALA A 405 -11.61 5.57 -27.59
CA ALA A 405 -11.87 6.20 -26.29
C ALA A 405 -13.31 5.98 -25.82
N VAL A 406 -14.29 6.10 -26.72
CA VAL A 406 -15.72 5.86 -26.40
C VAL A 406 -15.93 4.42 -25.95
N VAL A 407 -15.44 3.43 -26.70
CA VAL A 407 -15.58 2.00 -26.33
C VAL A 407 -14.83 1.70 -25.03
N PHE A 408 -13.65 2.27 -24.86
CA PHE A 408 -12.83 2.16 -23.65
C PHE A 408 -13.55 2.74 -22.43
N SER A 409 -14.19 3.92 -22.56
CA SER A 409 -14.96 4.55 -21.49
C SER A 409 -16.10 3.66 -21.01
N PHE A 410 -16.84 3.01 -21.93
CA PHE A 410 -17.91 2.08 -21.55
C PHE A 410 -17.39 0.90 -20.72
N THR A 411 -16.20 0.41 -20.99
CA THR A 411 -15.62 -0.69 -20.19
C THR A 411 -15.24 -0.22 -18.79
N ILE A 412 -14.73 1.01 -18.65
CA ILE A 412 -14.44 1.60 -17.34
C ILE A 412 -15.74 1.86 -16.57
N ILE A 413 -16.76 2.39 -17.24
CA ILE A 413 -18.11 2.56 -16.65
C ILE A 413 -18.61 1.23 -16.10
N GLY A 414 -18.53 0.16 -16.90
CA GLY A 414 -18.92 -1.19 -16.49
C GLY A 414 -18.16 -1.68 -15.26
N LEU A 415 -16.83 -1.45 -15.19
CA LEU A 415 -16.00 -1.81 -14.05
C LEU A 415 -16.43 -1.04 -12.79
N VAL A 416 -16.53 0.28 -12.87
CA VAL A 416 -16.89 1.14 -11.73
C VAL A 416 -18.30 0.83 -11.25
N TRP A 417 -19.24 0.65 -12.18
CA TRP A 417 -20.62 0.27 -11.88
C TRP A 417 -20.70 -1.08 -11.16
N TRP A 418 -19.99 -2.11 -11.66
CA TRP A 418 -19.96 -3.43 -11.03
C TRP A 418 -19.45 -3.38 -9.60
N VAL A 419 -18.31 -2.73 -9.39
CA VAL A 419 -17.70 -2.60 -8.06
C VAL A 419 -18.59 -1.76 -7.14
N GLY A 420 -19.23 -0.70 -7.68
CA GLY A 420 -20.18 0.15 -6.95
C GLY A 420 -21.42 -0.59 -6.45
N ILE A 421 -22.02 -1.47 -7.26
CA ILE A 421 -23.15 -2.31 -6.82
C ILE A 421 -22.75 -3.20 -5.66
N ILE A 422 -21.55 -3.79 -5.70
CA ILE A 422 -21.09 -4.70 -4.64
C ILE A 422 -20.78 -3.94 -3.35
N ASP A 423 -20.26 -2.71 -3.42
CA ASP A 423 -20.06 -1.86 -2.24
C ASP A 423 -21.38 -1.53 -1.53
N GLN A 424 -22.49 -1.43 -2.28
CA GLN A 424 -23.81 -1.14 -1.72
C GLN A 424 -24.50 -2.34 -1.06
N LEU A 425 -24.01 -3.57 -1.27
CA LEU A 425 -24.59 -4.76 -0.63
C LEU A 425 -24.46 -4.70 0.91
N PRO A 426 -25.48 -5.21 1.63
CA PRO A 426 -25.42 -5.24 3.10
C PRO A 426 -24.19 -6.02 3.59
N GLY A 427 -23.41 -5.39 4.45
CA GLY A 427 -22.20 -6.04 4.99
C GLY A 427 -21.08 -6.24 3.97
N ALA A 428 -20.96 -5.38 2.96
CA ALA A 428 -19.90 -5.47 1.94
C ALA A 428 -18.49 -5.56 2.54
N VAL A 429 -18.25 -4.88 3.66
CA VAL A 429 -16.98 -4.92 4.37
C VAL A 429 -17.18 -5.22 5.85
N SER A 430 -16.35 -6.12 6.39
CA SER A 430 -16.20 -6.34 7.82
C SER A 430 -14.92 -5.65 8.31
N GLY A 431 -15.05 -4.72 9.24
CA GLY A 431 -13.91 -3.98 9.82
C GLY A 431 -13.76 -4.26 11.32
N GLY A 432 -12.81 -3.53 11.96
CA GLY A 432 -12.55 -3.64 13.40
C GLY A 432 -11.74 -4.90 13.78
N PHE A 433 -10.94 -5.41 12.87
CA PHE A 433 -9.99 -6.49 13.16
C PHE A 433 -8.65 -5.89 13.61
N HIS A 434 -8.25 -6.19 14.83
CA HIS A 434 -6.99 -5.73 15.40
C HIS A 434 -6.02 -6.91 15.50
N PHE A 435 -5.30 -7.18 14.39
CA PHE A 435 -4.30 -8.24 14.39
C PHE A 435 -2.98 -7.67 14.95
N GLU A 436 -2.55 -8.23 16.07
CA GLU A 436 -1.19 -8.08 16.55
C GLU A 436 -0.25 -8.99 15.78
N THR A 437 1.06 -8.71 15.85
CA THR A 437 2.09 -9.51 15.18
C THR A 437 2.03 -10.99 15.60
N SER A 438 1.68 -11.27 16.85
CA SER A 438 1.46 -12.64 17.37
C SER A 438 0.33 -13.37 16.64
N VAL A 439 -0.80 -12.71 16.44
CA VAL A 439 -1.96 -13.27 15.72
C VAL A 439 -1.63 -13.51 14.25
N LEU A 440 -0.88 -12.58 13.63
CA LEU A 440 -0.39 -12.74 12.27
C LEU A 440 0.49 -13.99 12.12
N LEU A 441 1.44 -14.19 13.03
CA LEU A 441 2.31 -15.36 13.03
C LEU A 441 1.53 -16.66 13.22
N ILE A 442 0.59 -16.71 14.15
CA ILE A 442 -0.27 -17.87 14.38
C ILE A 442 -1.08 -18.19 13.12
N ALA A 443 -1.65 -17.18 12.45
CA ALA A 443 -2.41 -17.37 11.23
C ALA A 443 -1.55 -18.02 10.11
N TYR A 444 -0.31 -17.58 9.93
CA TYR A 444 0.59 -18.22 8.97
C TYR A 444 1.04 -19.62 9.37
N LEU A 445 1.29 -19.86 10.66
CA LEU A 445 1.57 -21.21 11.15
C LEU A 445 0.41 -22.18 10.88
N LEU A 446 -0.83 -21.70 11.04
CA LEU A 446 -2.02 -22.49 10.69
C LEU A 446 -2.10 -22.76 9.19
N ILE A 447 -1.85 -21.77 8.33
CA ILE A 447 -1.82 -21.96 6.87
C ILE A 447 -0.77 -23.00 6.48
N ILE A 448 0.44 -22.91 7.03
CA ILE A 448 1.51 -23.89 6.80
C ILE A 448 1.11 -25.27 7.31
N GLY A 449 0.53 -25.35 8.49
CA GLY A 449 0.00 -26.61 9.04
C GLY A 449 -1.03 -27.28 8.12
N TRP A 450 -1.97 -26.49 7.57
CA TRP A 450 -2.96 -26.97 6.60
C TRP A 450 -2.31 -27.45 5.29
N LEU A 451 -1.30 -26.75 4.79
CA LEU A 451 -0.53 -27.21 3.61
C LEU A 451 0.13 -28.57 3.87
N ILE A 452 0.78 -28.73 5.03
CA ILE A 452 1.38 -30.00 5.44
C ILE A 452 0.31 -31.10 5.54
N ALA A 453 -0.88 -30.78 6.08
CA ALA A 453 -1.99 -31.72 6.18
C ALA A 453 -2.56 -32.12 4.80
N ILE A 454 -2.60 -31.19 3.85
CA ILE A 454 -3.08 -31.44 2.47
C ILE A 454 -2.09 -32.34 1.71
N TYR A 455 -0.79 -32.00 1.75
CA TYR A 455 0.20 -32.63 0.88
C TYR A 455 0.92 -33.83 1.50
N ARG A 456 1.04 -33.91 2.84
CA ARG A 456 1.90 -34.94 3.46
C ARG A 456 1.22 -35.76 4.52
N TYR A 457 0.57 -35.15 5.51
CA TYR A 457 0.05 -35.82 6.69
C TYR A 457 -1.45 -35.58 6.89
N LYS A 458 -2.29 -36.32 6.17
CA LYS A 458 -3.76 -36.16 6.23
C LYS A 458 -4.35 -36.23 7.65
N ARG A 459 -3.71 -36.95 8.59
CA ARG A 459 -4.15 -37.05 9.98
C ARG A 459 -4.03 -35.75 10.76
N LEU A 460 -3.10 -34.84 10.35
CA LEU A 460 -2.88 -33.56 11.00
C LEU A 460 -4.13 -32.65 10.96
N ARG A 461 -5.00 -32.83 9.96
CA ARG A 461 -6.28 -32.08 9.87
C ARG A 461 -7.17 -32.25 11.12
N TYR A 462 -7.16 -33.41 11.80
CA TYR A 462 -7.97 -33.61 13.00
C TYR A 462 -7.50 -32.73 14.18
N LEU A 463 -6.24 -32.36 14.22
CA LEU A 463 -5.70 -31.39 15.17
C LEU A 463 -5.92 -29.95 14.69
N LEU A 464 -5.74 -29.67 13.40
CA LEU A 464 -5.85 -28.33 12.84
C LEU A 464 -7.28 -27.78 12.82
N ILE A 465 -8.29 -28.62 12.64
CA ILE A 465 -9.70 -28.21 12.67
C ILE A 465 -10.05 -27.52 14.00
N PRO A 466 -9.89 -28.17 15.18
CA PRO A 466 -10.24 -27.52 16.44
C PRO A 466 -9.37 -26.31 16.75
N VAL A 467 -8.07 -26.30 16.39
CA VAL A 467 -7.19 -25.14 16.57
C VAL A 467 -7.63 -23.96 15.69
N SER A 468 -8.04 -24.24 14.44
CA SER A 468 -8.56 -23.19 13.54
C SER A 468 -9.88 -22.60 14.05
N ILE A 469 -10.80 -23.47 14.53
CA ILE A 469 -12.07 -23.03 15.13
C ILE A 469 -11.79 -22.16 16.36
N LEU A 470 -10.91 -22.60 17.26
CA LEU A 470 -10.54 -21.86 18.46
C LEU A 470 -9.93 -20.49 18.08
N SER A 471 -9.05 -20.44 17.07
CA SER A 471 -8.45 -19.18 16.60
C SER A 471 -9.51 -18.22 16.06
N VAL A 472 -10.48 -18.70 15.26
CA VAL A 472 -11.60 -17.89 14.76
C VAL A 472 -12.46 -17.38 15.91
N VAL A 473 -12.76 -18.21 16.90
CA VAL A 473 -13.53 -17.81 18.09
C VAL A 473 -12.79 -16.73 18.87
N LEU A 474 -11.48 -16.90 19.14
CA LEU A 474 -10.67 -15.91 19.86
C LEU A 474 -10.64 -14.56 19.13
N VAL A 475 -10.41 -14.56 17.81
CA VAL A 475 -10.44 -13.33 17.00
C VAL A 475 -11.82 -12.68 17.02
N SER A 476 -12.89 -13.49 16.97
CA SER A 476 -14.27 -13.00 17.03
C SER A 476 -14.60 -12.37 18.39
N VAL A 477 -14.14 -12.97 19.48
CA VAL A 477 -14.30 -12.44 20.86
C VAL A 477 -13.53 -11.13 21.01
N GLN A 478 -12.27 -11.07 20.57
CA GLN A 478 -11.48 -9.83 20.59
C GLN A 478 -12.17 -8.71 19.80
N ARG A 479 -12.67 -9.04 18.60
CA ARG A 479 -13.42 -8.09 17.77
C ARG A 479 -14.70 -7.63 18.48
N TYR A 480 -15.48 -8.53 19.06
CA TYR A 480 -16.69 -8.21 19.80
C TYR A 480 -16.39 -7.28 20.98
N ASP A 481 -15.39 -7.60 21.79
CA ASP A 481 -14.95 -6.80 22.92
C ASP A 481 -14.53 -5.39 22.46
N TYR A 482 -13.74 -5.30 21.38
CA TYR A 482 -13.37 -4.02 20.77
C TYR A 482 -14.60 -3.21 20.32
N LEU A 483 -15.55 -3.84 19.62
CA LEU A 483 -16.75 -3.16 19.10
C LEU A 483 -17.71 -2.69 20.18
N THR A 484 -17.68 -3.31 21.36
CA THR A 484 -18.58 -2.97 22.50
C THR A 484 -18.00 -1.96 23.47
N LYS A 485 -16.70 -1.66 23.40
CA LYS A 485 -16.07 -0.63 24.26
C LYS A 485 -16.53 0.77 23.91
N ASN A 486 -16.77 1.55 24.96
CA ASN A 486 -16.98 3.00 24.84
C ASN A 486 -15.63 3.70 24.87
N GLU A 487 -15.34 4.49 23.84
CA GLU A 487 -14.06 5.20 23.73
C GLU A 487 -14.26 6.62 23.19
N LEU A 488 -13.62 7.59 23.84
CA LEU A 488 -13.41 8.93 23.30
C LEU A 488 -12.00 9.02 22.76
N ILE A 489 -11.87 9.36 21.49
CA ILE A 489 -10.60 9.49 20.80
C ILE A 489 -10.45 10.92 20.34
N VAL A 490 -9.39 11.58 20.78
CA VAL A 490 -9.01 12.91 20.31
C VAL A 490 -7.77 12.76 19.44
N PHE A 491 -7.91 13.11 18.17
CA PHE A 491 -6.85 12.92 17.17
C PHE A 491 -5.79 14.01 17.28
N LYS A 492 -4.53 13.62 17.08
CA LYS A 492 -3.41 14.54 16.96
C LYS A 492 -3.47 15.25 15.61
N ALA A 493 -4.06 16.44 15.60
CA ALA A 493 -4.25 17.26 14.41
C ALA A 493 -4.09 18.75 14.76
N LYS A 494 -3.88 19.61 13.74
CA LYS A 494 -3.80 21.07 13.91
C LYS A 494 -5.12 21.70 14.37
N ARG A 495 -6.23 20.95 14.33
CA ARG A 495 -7.59 21.37 14.67
C ARG A 495 -8.25 20.30 15.52
N LEU A 496 -9.34 20.65 16.20
CA LEU A 496 -10.11 19.64 16.93
C LEU A 496 -10.68 18.63 15.93
N ILE A 497 -10.30 17.38 16.10
CA ILE A 497 -10.90 16.21 15.46
C ILE A 497 -11.04 15.18 16.57
N CYS A 498 -12.25 14.74 16.83
CA CYS A 498 -12.50 13.70 17.82
C CYS A 498 -13.56 12.72 17.33
N ALA A 499 -13.51 11.52 17.86
CA ALA A 499 -14.50 10.47 17.63
C ALA A 499 -14.94 9.86 18.95
N ILE A 500 -16.23 9.63 19.07
CA ILE A 500 -16.83 8.93 20.21
C ILE A 500 -17.40 7.63 19.69
N LYS A 501 -16.82 6.54 20.16
CA LYS A 501 -17.23 5.19 19.82
C LYS A 501 -18.06 4.61 20.95
N THR A 502 -19.20 4.03 20.60
CA THR A 502 -20.10 3.32 21.52
C THR A 502 -20.52 1.99 20.87
N PRO A 503 -21.13 1.06 21.62
CA PRO A 503 -21.70 -0.16 21.05
C PRO A 503 -22.75 0.10 19.96
N VAL A 504 -23.40 1.26 19.95
CA VAL A 504 -24.44 1.63 18.99
C VAL A 504 -23.84 2.20 17.69
N GLY A 505 -22.69 2.88 17.76
CA GLY A 505 -22.08 3.49 16.59
C GLY A 505 -20.91 4.39 16.93
N VAL A 506 -20.45 5.13 15.92
CA VAL A 506 -19.35 6.10 16.04
C VAL A 506 -19.83 7.47 15.56
N LEU A 507 -19.55 8.50 16.38
CA LEU A 507 -19.84 9.90 16.07
C LEU A 507 -18.52 10.67 16.01
N GLY A 508 -18.23 11.27 14.86
CA GLY A 508 -17.04 12.09 14.64
C GLY A 508 -17.36 13.57 14.63
N PHE A 509 -16.59 14.37 15.36
CA PHE A 509 -16.68 15.82 15.38
C PHE A 509 -15.40 16.42 14.82
N TYR A 510 -15.52 17.48 14.05
CA TYR A 510 -14.34 18.19 13.55
C TYR A 510 -14.60 19.68 13.33
N ASP A 511 -13.55 20.47 13.55
CA ASP A 511 -13.52 21.90 13.22
C ASP A 511 -13.21 22.06 11.72
N PRO A 512 -14.14 22.58 10.89
CA PRO A 512 -13.96 22.68 9.46
C PRO A 512 -12.89 23.74 9.10
N LYS A 513 -12.17 23.54 7.99
CA LYS A 513 -11.38 24.62 7.39
C LYS A 513 -12.32 25.67 6.81
N LYS A 514 -11.97 26.95 6.95
CA LYS A 514 -12.66 28.03 6.23
C LYS A 514 -12.73 27.66 4.73
N GLY A 515 -13.95 27.60 4.17
CA GLY A 515 -14.21 27.24 2.78
C GLY A 515 -14.22 25.73 2.45
N LEU A 516 -14.08 24.81 3.40
CA LEU A 516 -14.04 23.35 3.19
C LEU A 516 -14.91 22.60 4.23
N ALA A 517 -16.06 23.16 4.58
CA ALA A 517 -16.95 22.59 5.61
C ALA A 517 -17.42 21.16 5.30
N ASP A 518 -17.57 20.80 4.01
CA ASP A 518 -18.10 19.50 3.59
C ASP A 518 -17.04 18.39 3.50
N LYS A 519 -15.75 18.71 3.68
CA LYS A 519 -14.68 17.73 3.54
C LYS A 519 -14.33 17.08 4.86
N VAL A 520 -14.75 15.82 5.02
CA VAL A 520 -14.44 15.00 6.19
C VAL A 520 -12.92 14.85 6.36
N PRO A 521 -12.36 15.06 7.57
CA PRO A 521 -10.94 14.86 7.85
C PRO A 521 -10.49 13.43 7.59
N ARG A 522 -9.26 13.27 7.04
CA ARG A 522 -8.68 11.96 6.76
C ARG A 522 -8.56 11.08 8.01
N GLU A 523 -8.30 11.67 9.15
CA GLU A 523 -8.19 10.99 10.44
C GLU A 523 -9.50 10.25 10.78
N LEU A 524 -10.67 10.85 10.54
CA LEU A 524 -11.96 10.19 10.73
C LEU A 524 -12.22 9.09 9.70
N VAL A 525 -11.80 9.29 8.43
CA VAL A 525 -11.93 8.28 7.38
C VAL A 525 -11.07 7.06 7.72
N SER A 526 -9.81 7.25 8.12
CA SER A 526 -8.93 6.16 8.54
C SER A 526 -9.46 5.44 9.78
N PHE A 527 -10.02 6.21 10.73
CA PHE A 527 -10.63 5.64 11.92
C PHE A 527 -11.91 4.83 11.62
N GLN A 528 -12.66 5.18 10.58
CA GLN A 528 -13.81 4.38 10.14
C GLN A 528 -13.38 2.96 9.75
N GLN A 529 -12.30 2.82 9.01
CA GLN A 529 -11.74 1.50 8.64
C GLN A 529 -11.25 0.75 9.89
N TYR A 530 -10.48 1.43 10.73
CA TYR A 530 -9.94 0.89 11.97
C TYR A 530 -11.03 0.46 12.95
N SER A 531 -12.07 1.26 13.15
CA SER A 531 -13.18 0.95 14.07
C SER A 531 -14.15 -0.09 13.54
N GLY A 532 -14.17 -0.34 12.23
CA GLY A 532 -15.12 -1.25 11.59
C GLY A 532 -16.56 -0.78 11.60
N ARG A 533 -16.80 0.50 11.86
CA ARG A 533 -18.14 1.10 11.95
C ARG A 533 -18.24 2.35 11.11
N LYS A 534 -19.39 2.56 10.48
CA LYS A 534 -19.68 3.83 9.80
C LYS A 534 -19.68 4.99 10.82
N ILE A 535 -18.95 6.04 10.50
CA ILE A 535 -18.87 7.25 11.33
C ILE A 535 -19.92 8.25 10.83
N LYS A 536 -20.81 8.69 11.72
CA LYS A 536 -21.62 9.86 11.46
C LYS A 536 -20.77 11.10 11.81
N THR A 537 -20.45 11.91 10.81
CA THR A 537 -19.60 13.09 10.99
C THR A 537 -20.43 14.35 11.16
N LEU A 538 -20.01 15.22 12.08
CA LEU A 538 -20.61 16.51 12.36
C LEU A 538 -19.54 17.60 12.33
N ALA A 539 -19.70 18.58 11.44
CA ALA A 539 -18.83 19.74 11.39
C ALA A 539 -19.24 20.74 12.50
N LEU A 540 -18.27 21.25 13.22
CA LEU A 540 -18.46 22.25 14.25
C LEU A 540 -18.54 23.65 13.60
N THR A 541 -19.68 23.97 13.00
CA THR A 541 -19.92 25.27 12.34
C THR A 541 -20.34 26.35 13.30
N ASN A 542 -20.93 25.97 14.45
CA ASN A 542 -21.38 26.86 15.51
C ASN A 542 -20.51 26.72 16.75
N ASP A 543 -20.57 27.70 17.65
CA ASP A 543 -19.81 27.71 18.91
C ASP A 543 -20.23 26.60 19.90
N SER A 544 -21.34 25.94 19.66
CA SER A 544 -21.76 24.75 20.41
C SER A 544 -22.53 23.77 19.52
N LEU A 545 -22.37 22.50 19.79
CA LEU A 545 -23.09 21.43 19.12
C LEU A 545 -23.43 20.34 20.13
N ALA A 546 -24.67 19.90 20.13
CA ALA A 546 -25.13 18.76 20.92
C ALA A 546 -25.59 17.63 20.03
N ALA A 547 -25.24 16.41 20.41
CA ALA A 547 -25.62 15.18 19.69
C ALA A 547 -25.90 14.06 20.68
N GLN A 548 -26.68 13.09 20.26
CA GLN A 548 -26.97 11.91 21.05
C GLN A 548 -26.63 10.65 20.23
N LEU A 549 -25.94 9.72 20.88
CA LEU A 549 -25.60 8.42 20.30
C LEU A 549 -26.02 7.31 21.25
N GLY A 550 -27.18 6.69 20.97
CA GLY A 550 -27.82 5.78 21.89
C GLY A 550 -28.20 6.47 23.20
N LYS A 551 -27.71 5.98 24.34
CA LYS A 551 -27.90 6.59 25.66
C LYS A 551 -26.89 7.70 26.00
N THR A 552 -25.86 7.88 25.18
CA THR A 552 -24.77 8.83 25.44
C THR A 552 -25.13 10.21 24.88
N LYS A 553 -25.26 11.19 25.74
CA LYS A 553 -25.43 12.62 25.38
C LYS A 553 -24.04 13.23 25.23
N ILE A 554 -23.83 13.95 24.14
CA ILE A 554 -22.55 14.55 23.79
C ILE A 554 -22.81 16.00 23.46
N SER A 555 -22.06 16.92 24.08
CA SER A 555 -22.04 18.31 23.64
C SER A 555 -20.63 18.83 23.56
N VAL A 556 -20.38 19.61 22.52
CA VAL A 556 -19.09 20.24 22.25
C VAL A 556 -19.32 21.74 22.18
N ALA A 557 -18.61 22.50 22.99
CA ALA A 557 -18.73 23.96 23.05
C ALA A 557 -17.36 24.61 22.90
N LYS A 558 -17.30 25.70 22.15
CA LYS A 558 -16.10 26.50 21.95
C LYS A 558 -15.79 27.32 23.19
N ALA A 559 -14.53 27.31 23.58
CA ALA A 559 -14.02 28.18 24.67
C ALA A 559 -13.00 29.16 24.09
N THR A 560 -12.60 30.16 24.86
CA THR A 560 -11.65 31.20 24.44
C THR A 560 -10.34 30.64 23.91
N ASN A 561 -9.82 29.54 24.50
CA ASN A 561 -8.53 28.93 24.14
C ASN A 561 -8.64 27.44 23.77
N GLY A 562 -9.81 26.98 23.33
CA GLY A 562 -9.97 25.56 22.98
C GLY A 562 -11.43 25.12 22.89
N TRP A 563 -11.65 23.86 23.16
CA TRP A 563 -12.96 23.24 23.08
C TRP A 563 -13.28 22.47 24.35
N HIS A 564 -14.53 22.57 24.82
CA HIS A 564 -15.07 21.73 25.88
C HIS A 564 -15.89 20.59 25.26
N ILE A 565 -15.59 19.38 25.66
CA ILE A 565 -16.36 18.19 25.27
C ILE A 565 -17.05 17.68 26.54
N TYR A 566 -18.36 17.56 26.50
CA TYR A 566 -19.17 17.00 27.60
C TYR A 566 -19.73 15.67 27.14
N ILE A 567 -19.55 14.64 27.96
CA ILE A 567 -20.13 13.34 27.77
C ILE A 567 -20.94 12.98 28.99
N ASN A 568 -22.26 12.79 28.82
CA ASN A 568 -23.21 12.58 29.92
C ASN A 568 -22.98 13.57 31.07
N GLU A 569 -22.88 14.87 30.74
CA GLU A 569 -22.64 16.00 31.67
C GLU A 569 -21.24 16.07 32.31
N LYS A 570 -20.38 15.08 32.12
CA LYS A 570 -18.97 15.15 32.52
C LYS A 570 -18.17 15.98 31.51
N ARG A 571 -17.45 16.98 32.03
CA ARG A 571 -16.68 17.94 31.23
C ARG A 571 -15.26 17.43 30.97
N LEU A 572 -14.85 17.49 29.71
CA LEU A 572 -13.47 17.29 29.24
C LEU A 572 -13.01 18.56 28.51
N TYR A 573 -11.79 18.99 28.69
CA TYR A 573 -11.25 20.20 28.07
C TYR A 573 -10.18 19.83 27.05
N TYR A 574 -10.25 20.40 25.84
CA TYR A 574 -9.24 20.26 24.81
C TYR A 574 -8.71 21.63 24.41
N GLN A 575 -7.39 21.83 24.52
CA GLN A 575 -6.72 23.07 24.14
C GLN A 575 -6.27 23.02 22.69
N GLN A 576 -6.56 24.07 21.91
CA GLN A 576 -6.34 24.10 20.46
C GLN A 576 -4.86 24.20 20.06
N TYR A 577 -3.99 24.68 20.95
CA TYR A 577 -2.57 24.90 20.67
C TYR A 577 -1.69 23.98 21.54
N GLY A 578 -1.10 23.01 20.84
CA GLY A 578 0.00 22.25 21.39
C GLY A 578 -0.41 21.10 22.30
N ILE A 579 0.21 19.97 22.04
CA ILE A 579 0.45 18.96 23.06
C ILE A 579 1.09 19.73 24.23
N PRO A 580 0.68 19.53 25.49
CA PRO A 580 1.36 20.16 26.60
C PRO A 580 2.85 19.83 26.49
N SER A 581 3.67 20.87 26.23
CA SER A 581 5.10 20.75 26.46
C SER A 581 5.25 20.33 27.90
N ASN A 582 6.14 19.38 28.18
CA ASN A 582 6.39 18.75 29.48
C ASN A 582 6.73 19.74 30.63
N LYS A 583 6.43 21.04 30.52
CA LYS A 583 6.81 22.09 31.45
C LYS A 583 5.68 22.95 32.01
N GLN A 584 4.41 22.74 31.64
CA GLN A 584 3.32 23.45 32.30
C GLN A 584 2.36 22.48 33.00
N ASN A 585 2.43 22.55 34.31
CA ASN A 585 1.71 21.84 35.34
C ASN A 585 0.26 21.45 34.95
N PRO A 586 -0.12 20.17 34.94
CA PRO A 586 -1.48 19.74 34.66
C PRO A 586 -2.36 19.79 35.91
N LYS A 587 -2.32 20.88 36.71
CA LYS A 587 -3.16 21.03 37.91
C LYS A 587 -4.66 21.18 37.61
N LEU A 588 -5.08 21.15 36.35
CA LEU A 588 -6.50 21.26 35.93
C LEU A 588 -7.10 20.05 35.22
N LEU A 589 -6.33 19.03 34.96
CA LEU A 589 -6.86 17.71 34.65
C LEU A 589 -7.02 17.00 35.98
N GLY A 590 -8.25 16.92 36.49
CA GLY A 590 -8.53 16.28 37.76
C GLY A 590 -7.90 14.91 37.88
N SER A 591 -7.63 14.46 39.09
CA SER A 591 -6.95 13.22 39.50
C SER A 591 -7.32 11.94 38.70
N TYR A 592 -8.42 11.96 37.99
CA TYR A 592 -8.88 10.88 37.08
C TYR A 592 -8.08 10.73 35.79
N LEU A 593 -7.40 11.77 35.30
CA LEU A 593 -6.61 11.66 34.05
C LEU A 593 -5.17 11.17 34.29
N GLN A 594 -4.63 11.31 35.51
CA GLN A 594 -3.31 10.80 35.85
C GLN A 594 -3.26 9.27 35.89
N GLU A 595 -4.36 8.59 36.22
CA GLU A 595 -4.44 7.13 36.28
C GLU A 595 -4.50 6.47 34.89
N TYR A 596 -4.95 7.22 33.85
CA TYR A 596 -5.11 6.72 32.48
C TYR A 596 -4.04 7.22 31.49
N LEU A 597 -3.17 8.12 31.90
CA LEU A 597 -1.99 8.54 31.12
C LEU A 597 -0.85 7.51 31.26
N ASN A 598 -1.09 6.29 30.78
CA ASN A 598 -0.04 5.30 30.73
C ASN A 598 0.95 5.68 29.60
N PRO A 599 2.26 5.97 29.92
CA PRO A 599 3.26 6.31 28.90
C PRO A 599 3.52 5.19 27.90
N SER A 600 2.99 3.99 28.12
CA SER A 600 3.06 2.85 27.22
C SER A 600 2.04 2.88 26.07
N ASN A 601 1.15 3.88 25.99
CA ASN A 601 0.23 4.01 24.87
C ASN A 601 1.00 4.33 23.59
N LYS A 602 1.09 3.35 22.71
CA LYS A 602 1.73 3.39 21.37
C LYS A 602 1.09 4.44 20.42
N TRP A 603 -0.02 5.06 20.83
CA TRP A 603 -0.85 5.93 20.00
C TRP A 603 -0.59 7.40 20.33
N GLY A 604 -0.37 8.20 19.30
CA GLY A 604 -0.23 9.65 19.42
C GLY A 604 -1.56 10.38 19.65
N ALA A 605 -2.69 9.68 19.53
CA ALA A 605 -4.01 10.15 19.85
C ALA A 605 -4.36 9.87 21.30
N PHE A 606 -5.22 10.69 21.85
CA PHE A 606 -5.76 10.53 23.19
C PHE A 606 -6.95 9.57 23.13
N VAL A 607 -6.88 8.40 23.78
CA VAL A 607 -7.99 7.43 23.87
C VAL A 607 -8.40 7.29 25.32
N LEU A 608 -9.65 7.62 25.61
CA LEU A 608 -10.28 7.45 26.90
C LEU A 608 -11.39 6.40 26.79
N SER A 609 -11.34 5.33 27.58
CA SER A 609 -12.47 4.43 27.79
C SER A 609 -13.34 4.95 28.94
N TYR A 610 -14.66 4.97 28.77
CA TYR A 610 -15.64 5.45 29.76
C TYR A 610 -16.85 4.51 29.89
#